data_56e3036b44041d6bf283c90f2019bddc
#
_entry.id   56e3036b44041d6bf283c90f2019bddc
#
_cell.length_a   1.000
_cell.length_b   1.000
_cell.length_c   1.000
_cell.angle_alpha   90.00
_cell.angle_beta   90.00
_cell.angle_gamma   90.00
#
_symmetry.space_group_name_H-M   'P 1'
#
loop_
_entity.id
_entity.type
_entity.pdbx_description
1 polymer ?
#
loop_
_entity_poly.entity_id
_entity_poly.type
_entity_poly.pdbx_seq_one_letter_code
_entity_poly.pdbx_strand_id
1 'polypeptide(L)'
;MMINMNIEEQVEKWLLDEDLLREMKYDENADFHFIVEFPKENIMDVVKPKDKDSIIIACATQVAPQHINLMQSSDMKTQKEFILDLNFGLNQFLVDFELQVNNNILQQFVVTEQIFEDGLTKDMLIRTLKRVFKAKLHCIWLIDKKFGSLPAPSNENDMFI
;
A
#
# COMPACT_ATOMS: atom_id res chain seq x y z
N MET A 1 29.05 21.22 -12.82
CA MET A 1 28.18 21.96 -11.89
C MET A 1 27.04 21.06 -11.42
N MET A 2 26.98 20.78 -10.14
CA MET A 2 25.87 19.95 -9.61
C MET A 2 24.60 20.81 -9.56
N ILE A 3 23.57 20.38 -10.26
CA ILE A 3 22.26 21.00 -10.14
C ILE A 3 21.62 20.45 -8.87
N ASN A 4 21.40 21.33 -7.89
CA ASN A 4 20.70 20.93 -6.66
C ASN A 4 19.21 20.83 -7.00
N MET A 5 18.76 19.60 -7.20
CA MET A 5 17.33 19.31 -7.34
C MET A 5 16.70 19.32 -5.96
N ASN A 6 15.51 19.88 -5.83
CA ASN A 6 14.73 19.74 -4.62
C ASN A 6 14.16 18.31 -4.52
N ILE A 7 13.60 17.98 -3.39
CA ILE A 7 13.08 16.63 -3.14
C ILE A 7 11.98 16.23 -4.10
N GLU A 8 11.06 17.15 -4.41
CA GLU A 8 9.97 16.90 -5.36
C GLU A 8 10.53 16.52 -6.73
N GLU A 9 11.48 17.30 -7.23
CA GLU A 9 12.12 17.05 -8.53
C GLU A 9 12.86 15.72 -8.55
N GLN A 10 13.57 15.39 -7.47
CA GLN A 10 14.30 14.13 -7.36
C GLN A 10 13.36 12.94 -7.38
N VAL A 11 12.32 12.97 -6.57
CA VAL A 11 11.34 11.88 -6.49
C VAL A 11 10.61 11.72 -7.81
N GLU A 12 10.18 12.83 -8.42
CA GLU A 12 9.54 12.81 -9.73
C GLU A 12 10.44 12.15 -10.77
N LYS A 13 11.72 12.57 -10.82
CA LYS A 13 12.69 12.01 -11.76
C LYS A 13 12.84 10.50 -11.58
N TRP A 14 13.01 10.04 -10.34
CA TRP A 14 13.18 8.61 -10.08
C TRP A 14 11.96 7.80 -10.50
N LEU A 15 10.75 8.33 -10.25
CA LEU A 15 9.51 7.67 -10.63
C LEU A 15 9.33 7.65 -12.14
N LEU A 16 9.71 8.72 -12.83
CA LEU A 16 9.65 8.78 -14.30
C LEU A 16 10.67 7.84 -14.94
N ASP A 17 11.89 7.80 -14.40
CA ASP A 17 12.96 6.93 -14.93
C ASP A 17 12.54 5.45 -14.91
N GLU A 18 11.72 5.05 -13.92
CA GLU A 18 11.25 3.67 -13.76
C GLU A 18 9.83 3.45 -14.32
N ASP A 19 9.27 4.46 -14.98
CA ASP A 19 7.92 4.43 -15.56
C ASP A 19 6.83 4.10 -14.51
N LEU A 20 6.95 4.69 -13.33
CA LEU A 20 6.02 4.43 -12.22
C LEU A 20 5.02 5.56 -11.99
N LEU A 21 5.34 6.79 -12.39
CA LEU A 21 4.49 7.95 -12.14
C LEU A 21 3.26 7.93 -13.05
N ARG A 22 2.08 8.05 -12.44
CA ARG A 22 0.81 8.08 -13.20
C ARG A 22 0.08 9.41 -13.12
N GLU A 23 0.17 10.09 -11.98
CA GLU A 23 -0.53 11.35 -11.77
C GLU A 23 0.19 12.20 -10.74
N MET A 24 0.15 13.51 -10.94
CA MET A 24 0.57 14.49 -9.93
C MET A 24 -0.71 15.12 -9.39
N LYS A 25 -1.08 14.76 -8.16
CA LYS A 25 -2.34 15.16 -7.56
C LYS A 25 -2.16 16.45 -6.76
N TYR A 26 -3.09 17.39 -6.92
CA TYR A 26 -3.12 18.56 -6.06
C TYR A 26 -3.59 18.16 -4.66
N ASP A 27 -2.84 18.56 -3.64
CA ASP A 27 -3.15 18.30 -2.24
C ASP A 27 -2.69 19.51 -1.43
N GLU A 28 -3.64 20.25 -0.85
CA GLU A 28 -3.33 21.46 -0.09
C GLU A 28 -2.52 21.19 1.18
N ASN A 29 -2.53 19.96 1.68
CA ASN A 29 -1.81 19.53 2.88
C ASN A 29 -0.44 18.92 2.58
N ALA A 30 -0.02 18.92 1.33
CA ALA A 30 1.23 18.31 0.90
C ALA A 30 2.05 19.27 0.04
N ASP A 31 3.37 19.13 0.12
CA ASP A 31 4.26 19.81 -0.82
C ASP A 31 4.15 19.15 -2.20
N PHE A 32 3.99 17.83 -2.22
CA PHE A 32 3.65 17.10 -3.44
C PHE A 32 2.90 15.81 -3.08
N HIS A 33 2.12 15.33 -4.05
CA HIS A 33 1.38 14.09 -3.93
C HIS A 33 1.38 13.40 -5.30
N PHE A 34 2.16 12.34 -5.41
CA PHE A 34 2.26 11.55 -6.63
C PHE A 34 1.47 10.27 -6.50
N ILE A 35 0.72 9.93 -7.54
CA ILE A 35 0.07 8.64 -7.69
C ILE A 35 0.99 7.78 -8.55
N VAL A 36 1.35 6.61 -8.03
CA VAL A 36 2.27 5.69 -8.69
C VAL A 36 1.61 4.33 -8.90
N GLU A 37 2.08 3.63 -9.92
CA GLU A 37 1.68 2.25 -10.18
C GLU A 37 2.91 1.37 -9.97
N PHE A 38 2.86 0.54 -8.92
CA PHE A 38 3.96 -0.37 -8.59
C PHE A 38 3.44 -1.56 -7.77
N PRO A 39 3.68 -2.80 -8.21
CA PRO A 39 4.00 -3.15 -9.59
C PRO A 39 2.79 -2.87 -10.49
N LYS A 40 2.76 -3.43 -11.68
CA LYS A 40 1.66 -3.20 -12.62
C LYS A 40 0.29 -3.39 -11.95
N GLU A 41 -0.60 -2.42 -12.17
CA GLU A 41 -1.98 -2.40 -11.69
C GLU A 41 -2.15 -2.16 -10.18
N ASN A 42 -1.07 -2.00 -9.44
CA ASN A 42 -1.16 -1.66 -8.02
C ASN A 42 -0.87 -0.18 -7.81
N ILE A 43 -1.88 0.56 -7.37
CA ILE A 43 -1.79 2.01 -7.19
C ILE A 43 -1.38 2.34 -5.76
N MET A 44 -0.42 3.24 -5.63
CA MET A 44 0.06 3.74 -4.34
C MET A 44 0.22 5.25 -4.37
N ASP A 45 0.30 5.83 -3.19
CA ASP A 45 0.53 7.27 -3.02
C ASP A 45 1.93 7.51 -2.49
N VAL A 46 2.61 8.51 -3.05
CA VAL A 46 3.90 9.01 -2.56
C VAL A 46 3.68 10.48 -2.24
N VAL A 47 3.70 10.81 -0.94
CA VAL A 47 3.26 12.12 -0.45
C VAL A 47 4.33 12.73 0.44
N LYS A 48 4.63 14.02 0.23
CA LYS A 48 5.39 14.79 1.22
C LYS A 48 4.44 15.75 1.92
N PRO A 49 4.06 15.46 3.17
CA PRO A 49 3.21 16.38 3.92
C PRO A 49 3.93 17.71 4.15
N LYS A 50 3.15 18.81 4.19
CA LYS A 50 3.69 20.12 4.56
C LYS A 50 4.29 20.06 5.96
N ASP A 51 5.37 20.81 6.14
CA ASP A 51 6.07 20.96 7.43
C ASP A 51 6.64 19.66 7.99
N LYS A 52 6.81 18.64 7.12
CA LYS A 52 7.47 17.39 7.47
C LYS A 52 8.76 17.25 6.64
N ASP A 53 9.76 16.62 7.26
CA ASP A 53 11.06 16.33 6.62
C ASP A 53 11.11 14.89 6.13
N SER A 54 9.97 14.38 5.68
CA SER A 54 9.84 12.99 5.24
C SER A 54 8.78 12.86 4.15
N ILE A 55 8.89 11.76 3.39
CA ILE A 55 7.83 11.34 2.49
C ILE A 55 7.12 10.12 3.08
N ILE A 56 5.86 9.95 2.74
CA ILE A 56 5.04 8.80 3.12
C ILE A 56 4.63 8.06 1.86
N ILE A 57 4.83 6.75 1.87
CA ILE A 57 4.33 5.85 0.85
C ILE A 57 3.15 5.12 1.47
N ALA A 58 2.01 5.13 0.79
CA ALA A 58 0.78 4.55 1.31
C ALA A 58 0.07 3.72 0.24
N CYS A 59 -0.48 2.59 0.68
CA CYS A 59 -1.31 1.74 -0.17
C CYS A 59 -2.56 1.36 0.61
N ALA A 60 -3.70 1.92 0.20
CA ALA A 60 -5.00 1.61 0.80
C ALA A 60 -5.70 0.56 -0.05
N THR A 61 -6.29 -0.43 0.60
CA THR A 61 -6.98 -1.53 -0.06
C THR A 61 -8.32 -1.78 0.59
N GLN A 62 -9.39 -1.75 -0.19
CA GLN A 62 -10.71 -2.13 0.27
C GLN A 62 -10.92 -3.62 0.06
N VAL A 63 -11.51 -4.28 1.06
CA VAL A 63 -11.83 -5.69 0.95
C VAL A 63 -13.05 -5.85 0.02
N ALA A 64 -12.96 -6.81 -0.90
CA ALA A 64 -14.04 -7.07 -1.85
C ALA A 64 -15.33 -7.46 -1.10
N PRO A 65 -16.51 -7.00 -1.57
CA PRO A 65 -17.79 -7.34 -0.93
C PRO A 65 -18.01 -8.84 -0.77
N GLN A 66 -17.56 -9.64 -1.73
CA GLN A 66 -17.66 -11.09 -1.68
C GLN A 66 -16.87 -11.68 -0.51
N HIS A 67 -15.66 -11.16 -0.26
CA HIS A 67 -14.85 -11.57 0.88
C HIS A 67 -15.47 -11.13 2.20
N ILE A 68 -16.05 -9.93 2.25
CA ILE A 68 -16.76 -9.46 3.45
C ILE A 68 -17.91 -10.42 3.77
N ASN A 69 -18.67 -10.83 2.76
CA ASN A 69 -19.76 -11.80 2.96
C ASN A 69 -19.26 -13.14 3.51
N LEU A 70 -18.13 -13.62 2.99
CA LEU A 70 -17.53 -14.87 3.48
C LEU A 70 -17.05 -14.73 4.92
N MET A 71 -16.47 -13.59 5.27
CA MET A 71 -16.06 -13.30 6.64
C MET A 71 -17.25 -13.27 7.58
N GLN A 72 -18.34 -12.61 7.18
CA GLN A 72 -19.57 -12.54 7.97
C GLN A 72 -20.18 -13.91 8.20
N SER A 73 -20.04 -14.83 7.25
CA SER A 73 -20.57 -16.18 7.33
C SER A 73 -19.71 -17.11 8.20
N SER A 74 -18.49 -16.70 8.52
CA SER A 74 -17.60 -17.50 9.36
C SER A 74 -17.92 -17.30 10.83
N ASP A 75 -17.43 -18.23 11.69
CA ASP A 75 -17.65 -18.11 13.12
C ASP A 75 -16.75 -17.02 13.73
N MET A 76 -17.10 -16.61 14.94
CA MET A 76 -16.40 -15.53 15.65
C MET A 76 -14.94 -15.88 15.93
N LYS A 77 -14.65 -17.14 16.20
CA LYS A 77 -13.28 -17.61 16.45
C LYS A 77 -12.43 -17.40 15.21
N THR A 78 -12.92 -17.80 14.04
CA THR A 78 -12.23 -17.63 12.77
C THR A 78 -12.00 -16.16 12.45
N GLN A 79 -13.02 -15.32 12.70
CA GLN A 79 -12.92 -13.87 12.47
C GLN A 79 -11.82 -13.25 13.33
N LYS A 80 -11.77 -13.57 14.61
CA LYS A 80 -10.77 -13.02 15.54
C LYS A 80 -9.37 -13.52 15.24
N GLU A 81 -9.22 -14.81 14.93
CA GLU A 81 -7.93 -15.39 14.57
C GLU A 81 -7.39 -14.74 13.28
N PHE A 82 -8.25 -14.47 12.31
CA PHE A 82 -7.83 -13.83 11.08
C PHE A 82 -7.26 -12.42 11.33
N ILE A 83 -7.95 -11.60 12.13
CA ILE A 83 -7.46 -10.26 12.47
C ILE A 83 -6.12 -10.35 13.21
N LEU A 84 -5.98 -11.29 14.12
CA LEU A 84 -4.73 -11.47 14.85
C LEU A 84 -3.60 -11.90 13.92
N ASP A 85 -3.88 -12.82 13.00
CA ASP A 85 -2.90 -13.27 12.00
C ASP A 85 -2.46 -12.12 11.08
N LEU A 86 -3.38 -11.23 10.72
CA LEU A 86 -3.04 -10.02 9.95
C LEU A 86 -2.07 -9.14 10.72
N ASN A 87 -2.36 -8.88 11.98
CA ASN A 87 -1.49 -8.05 12.82
C ASN A 87 -0.09 -8.65 12.94
N PHE A 88 0.01 -9.94 13.23
CA PHE A 88 1.31 -10.61 13.33
C PHE A 88 2.06 -10.59 12.00
N GLY A 89 1.36 -10.89 10.91
CA GLY A 89 1.98 -10.92 9.59
C GLY A 89 2.48 -9.55 9.15
N LEU A 90 1.65 -8.52 9.26
CA LEU A 90 2.04 -7.17 8.88
C LEU A 90 3.20 -6.63 9.72
N ASN A 91 3.20 -6.94 11.02
CA ASN A 91 4.28 -6.50 11.90
C ASN A 91 5.64 -7.06 11.47
N GLN A 92 5.68 -8.23 10.86
CA GLN A 92 6.93 -8.84 10.39
C GLN A 92 7.54 -8.10 9.19
N PHE A 93 6.75 -7.36 8.45
CA PHE A 93 7.24 -6.56 7.32
C PHE A 93 7.91 -5.25 7.76
N LEU A 94 7.81 -4.89 9.04
CA LEU A 94 8.34 -3.64 9.58
C LEU A 94 7.75 -2.41 8.89
N VAL A 95 6.49 -2.52 8.49
CA VAL A 95 5.70 -1.41 7.94
C VAL A 95 4.72 -0.92 8.98
N ASP A 96 4.27 0.31 8.84
CA ASP A 96 3.12 0.80 9.59
C ASP A 96 1.84 0.37 8.87
N PHE A 97 0.80 0.12 9.63
CA PHE A 97 -0.46 -0.30 9.03
C PHE A 97 -1.64 0.09 9.90
N GLU A 98 -2.79 0.21 9.25
CA GLU A 98 -4.06 0.46 9.93
C GLU A 98 -5.12 -0.47 9.35
N LEU A 99 -5.82 -1.18 10.24
CA LEU A 99 -6.90 -2.07 9.86
C LEU A 99 -8.21 -1.42 10.26
N GLN A 100 -9.09 -1.20 9.29
CA GLN A 100 -10.45 -0.75 9.56
C GLN A 100 -11.32 -1.98 9.76
N VAL A 101 -11.67 -2.26 11.02
CA VAL A 101 -12.42 -3.45 11.42
C VAL A 101 -13.74 -3.01 12.03
N ASN A 102 -14.83 -3.63 11.59
CA ASN A 102 -16.17 -3.40 12.12
C ASN A 102 -16.78 -4.74 12.49
N ASN A 103 -17.12 -4.92 13.77
CA ASN A 103 -17.67 -6.18 14.29
C ASN A 103 -16.82 -7.40 13.91
N ASN A 104 -15.52 -7.31 14.09
CA ASN A 104 -14.52 -8.34 13.74
C ASN A 104 -14.38 -8.60 12.22
N ILE A 105 -14.99 -7.77 11.38
CA ILE A 105 -14.93 -7.92 9.93
C ILE A 105 -14.04 -6.82 9.35
N LEU A 106 -13.00 -7.23 8.65
CA LEU A 106 -12.08 -6.30 7.98
C LEU A 106 -12.78 -5.63 6.80
N GLN A 107 -12.81 -4.30 6.80
CA GLN A 107 -13.39 -3.50 5.70
C GLN A 107 -12.34 -2.98 4.75
N GLN A 108 -11.22 -2.53 5.30
CA GLN A 108 -10.16 -1.86 4.57
C GLN A 108 -8.88 -1.99 5.37
N PHE A 109 -7.75 -1.97 4.68
CA PHE A 109 -6.46 -1.83 5.35
C PHE A 109 -5.57 -0.86 4.57
N VAL A 110 -4.69 -0.19 5.31
CA VAL A 110 -3.72 0.74 4.74
C VAL A 110 -2.35 0.33 5.25
N VAL A 111 -1.40 0.20 4.33
CA VAL A 111 0.01 -0.03 4.66
C VAL A 111 0.76 1.25 4.34
N THR A 112 1.57 1.72 5.26
CA THR A 112 2.34 2.95 5.09
C THR A 112 3.78 2.75 5.49
N GLU A 113 4.66 3.55 4.89
CA GLU A 113 6.06 3.65 5.25
C GLU A 113 6.49 5.10 5.14
N GLN A 114 7.39 5.50 6.02
CA GLN A 114 7.93 6.86 6.05
C GLN A 114 9.41 6.81 5.73
N ILE A 115 9.88 7.70 4.85
CA ILE A 115 11.30 7.86 4.54
C ILE A 115 11.68 9.29 4.86
N PHE A 116 12.59 9.48 5.81
CA PHE A 116 13.09 10.81 6.12
C PHE A 116 14.02 11.30 5.02
N GLU A 117 14.09 12.62 4.84
CA GLU A 117 14.87 13.24 3.76
C GLU A 117 16.33 12.82 3.77
N ASP A 118 16.94 12.68 4.96
CA ASP A 118 18.34 12.29 5.09
C ASP A 118 18.62 10.84 4.69
N GLY A 119 17.60 10.01 4.65
CA GLY A 119 17.70 8.62 4.19
C GLY A 119 17.11 8.38 2.79
N LEU A 120 16.62 9.41 2.14
CA LEU A 120 15.93 9.28 0.87
C LEU A 120 16.90 9.20 -0.31
N THR A 121 16.91 8.04 -0.95
CA THR A 121 17.65 7.77 -2.18
C THR A 121 16.69 7.07 -3.14
N LYS A 122 17.07 6.98 -4.42
CA LYS A 122 16.28 6.20 -5.38
C LYS A 122 16.13 4.75 -4.92
N ASP A 123 17.24 4.14 -4.44
CA ASP A 123 17.20 2.76 -3.96
C ASP A 123 16.23 2.60 -2.81
N MET A 124 16.26 3.51 -1.83
CA MET A 124 15.35 3.44 -0.68
C MET A 124 13.90 3.63 -1.12
N LEU A 125 13.63 4.54 -2.05
CA LEU A 125 12.27 4.75 -2.58
C LEU A 125 11.72 3.48 -3.21
N ILE A 126 12.49 2.87 -4.11
CA ILE A 126 12.04 1.65 -4.82
C ILE A 126 11.89 0.47 -3.86
N ARG A 127 12.83 0.29 -2.93
CA ARG A 127 12.74 -0.78 -1.92
C ARG A 127 11.53 -0.60 -1.02
N THR A 128 11.21 0.63 -0.67
CA THR A 128 10.04 0.92 0.18
C THR A 128 8.73 0.65 -0.56
N LEU A 129 8.64 1.04 -1.84
CA LEU A 129 7.49 0.68 -2.68
C LEU A 129 7.31 -0.84 -2.71
N LYS A 130 8.39 -1.58 -2.91
CA LYS A 130 8.35 -3.04 -2.92
C LYS A 130 7.88 -3.62 -1.58
N ARG A 131 8.38 -3.09 -0.47
CA ARG A 131 8.00 -3.56 0.88
C ARG A 131 6.52 -3.33 1.15
N VAL A 132 6.01 -2.14 0.83
CA VAL A 132 4.59 -1.81 0.99
C VAL A 132 3.73 -2.76 0.16
N PHE A 133 4.12 -3.01 -1.08
CA PHE A 133 3.40 -3.95 -1.94
C PHE A 133 3.42 -5.38 -1.38
N LYS A 134 4.57 -5.86 -0.92
CA LYS A 134 4.68 -7.21 -0.34
C LYS A 134 3.81 -7.37 0.90
N ALA A 135 3.72 -6.34 1.73
CA ALA A 135 2.84 -6.35 2.90
C ALA A 135 1.37 -6.41 2.49
N LYS A 136 0.96 -5.65 1.48
CA LYS A 136 -0.39 -5.74 0.91
C LYS A 136 -0.66 -7.14 0.39
N LEU A 137 0.27 -7.70 -0.37
CA LEU A 137 0.13 -9.03 -0.98
C LEU A 137 -0.05 -10.10 0.08
N HIS A 138 0.69 -9.99 1.19
CA HIS A 138 0.51 -10.89 2.34
C HIS A 138 -0.93 -10.86 2.84
N CYS A 139 -1.51 -9.67 2.98
CA CYS A 139 -2.90 -9.53 3.43
C CYS A 139 -3.88 -10.21 2.46
N ILE A 140 -3.69 -9.98 1.16
CA ILE A 140 -4.55 -10.57 0.12
C ILE A 140 -4.46 -12.10 0.14
N TRP A 141 -3.25 -12.64 0.20
CA TRP A 141 -3.05 -14.08 0.26
C TRP A 141 -3.65 -14.70 1.54
N LEU A 142 -3.57 -13.98 2.66
CA LEU A 142 -4.15 -14.46 3.92
C LEU A 142 -5.68 -14.48 3.84
N ILE A 143 -6.29 -13.46 3.22
CA ILE A 143 -7.73 -13.43 2.96
C ILE A 143 -8.13 -14.66 2.11
N ASP A 144 -7.41 -14.89 1.03
CA ASP A 144 -7.68 -16.01 0.13
C ASP A 144 -7.53 -17.36 0.85
N LYS A 145 -6.49 -17.49 1.66
CA LYS A 145 -6.23 -18.71 2.41
C LYS A 145 -7.34 -19.03 3.43
N LYS A 146 -7.83 -18.00 4.11
CA LYS A 146 -8.82 -18.19 5.20
C LYS A 146 -10.26 -18.26 4.70
N PHE A 147 -10.58 -17.52 3.64
CA PHE A 147 -11.97 -17.35 3.19
C PHE A 147 -12.20 -17.81 1.75
N GLY A 148 -11.15 -18.27 1.09
CA GLY A 148 -11.24 -18.73 -0.30
C GLY A 148 -10.97 -17.64 -1.31
N SER A 149 -10.39 -18.05 -2.43
CA SER A 149 -10.12 -17.16 -3.55
C SER A 149 -11.41 -16.80 -4.27
N LEU A 150 -11.52 -15.54 -4.67
CA LEU A 150 -12.64 -15.10 -5.51
C LEU A 150 -12.50 -15.72 -6.91
N PRO A 151 -13.62 -15.89 -7.64
CA PRO A 151 -13.56 -16.32 -9.03
C PRO A 151 -12.64 -15.42 -9.82
N ALA A 152 -11.82 -15.99 -10.70
CA ALA A 152 -10.95 -15.20 -11.58
C ALA A 152 -11.82 -14.18 -12.34
N PRO A 153 -11.38 -12.91 -12.41
CA PRO A 153 -12.07 -11.93 -13.23
C PRO A 153 -12.07 -12.39 -14.68
N SER A 154 -13.11 -11.99 -15.44
CA SER A 154 -13.25 -12.37 -16.83
C SER A 154 -12.16 -11.81 -17.74
N ASN A 155 -11.27 -10.99 -17.21
CA ASN A 155 -10.17 -10.35 -17.91
C ASN A 155 -8.85 -10.86 -17.32
N GLU A 156 -8.04 -11.55 -18.14
CA GLU A 156 -6.77 -12.13 -17.71
C GLU A 156 -5.80 -11.11 -17.10
N ASN A 157 -5.96 -9.84 -17.42
CA ASN A 157 -5.10 -8.77 -16.92
C ASN A 157 -5.36 -8.43 -15.45
N ASP A 158 -6.47 -8.88 -14.87
CA ASP A 158 -6.82 -8.59 -13.47
C ASP A 158 -6.36 -9.68 -12.50
N MET A 159 -5.63 -10.67 -12.98
CA MET A 159 -5.20 -11.81 -12.17
C MET A 159 -4.01 -11.52 -11.25
N PHE A 160 -3.35 -10.38 -11.43
CA PHE A 160 -2.15 -10.04 -10.67
C PHE A 160 -2.41 -8.85 -9.78
N ILE A 161 -2.60 -9.14 -8.57
CA ILE A 161 -2.70 -8.12 -7.53
C ILE A 161 -1.30 -7.85 -7.00
#